data_ec218a2b0185af67cb6e7f5a4e08481b
#
_entry.id   ec218a2b0185af67cb6e7f5a4e08481b
#
_cell.length_a   1.000
_cell.length_b   1.000
_cell.length_c   1.000
_cell.angle_alpha   90.00
_cell.angle_beta   90.00
_cell.angle_gamma   90.00
#
_symmetry.space_group_name_H-M   'P 1'
#
loop_
_entity.id
_entity.type
_entity.pdbx_description
1 polymer ?
#
loop_
_entity_poly.entity_id
_entity_poly.type
_entity_poly.pdbx_seq_one_letter_code
_entity_poly.pdbx_strand_id
1 'polypeptide(L)'
;MLSTENGEIHAIPITAPLRVGDRRILFRLKRCRESLARLREHPKVALTIFAKGNLAFTARGPARVVQEPMLGAPMFAAIAIDVENIDDHRQRDLVVDSGVSLDWNNERTQRFVQEHLNALREVAASGE
;
A
#
# COMPACT_ATOMS: atom_id res chain seq x y z
N MET A 1 4.43 5.36 -0.22
CA MET A 1 5.12 4.67 0.89
C MET A 1 6.50 5.26 1.09
N LEU A 2 6.90 5.46 2.31
CA LEU A 2 8.19 6.02 2.68
C LEU A 2 8.96 5.01 3.54
N SER A 3 10.23 4.81 3.23
CA SER A 3 11.11 3.95 4.03
C SER A 3 12.50 4.56 4.15
N THR A 4 13.30 4.06 5.09
CA THR A 4 14.68 4.52 5.27
C THR A 4 15.65 3.37 5.12
N GLU A 5 16.81 3.67 4.52
CA GLU A 5 17.91 2.74 4.35
C GLU A 5 19.20 3.52 4.54
N ASN A 6 20.04 3.09 5.49
CA ASN A 6 21.33 3.75 5.79
C ASN A 6 21.20 5.26 6.00
N GLY A 7 20.08 5.69 6.62
CA GLY A 7 19.80 7.10 6.82
C GLY A 7 19.22 7.83 5.63
N GLU A 8 19.10 7.17 4.47
CA GLU A 8 18.45 7.73 3.30
C GLU A 8 16.96 7.42 3.30
N ILE A 9 16.17 8.34 2.76
CA ILE A 9 14.71 8.21 2.66
C ILE A 9 14.35 7.81 1.25
N HIS A 10 13.58 6.72 1.11
CA HIS A 10 13.06 6.26 -0.17
C HIS A 10 11.55 6.34 -0.16
N ALA A 11 10.96 6.89 -1.21
CA ALA A 11 9.52 7.05 -1.33
C ALA A 11 9.05 6.55 -2.69
N ILE A 12 7.95 5.81 -2.70
CA ILE A 12 7.33 5.33 -3.93
C ILE A 12 5.81 5.51 -3.87
N PRO A 13 5.15 5.72 -5.01
CA PRO A 13 3.70 5.70 -5.05
C PRO A 13 3.17 4.27 -4.92
N ILE A 14 2.04 4.12 -4.25
CA ILE A 14 1.34 2.85 -4.13
C ILE A 14 -0.06 3.05 -4.70
N THR A 15 -0.51 2.12 -5.55
CA THR A 15 -1.87 2.12 -6.06
C THR A 15 -2.71 1.09 -5.32
N ALA A 16 -3.95 1.48 -5.01
CA ALA A 16 -4.98 0.58 -4.51
C ALA A 16 -4.57 -0.24 -3.27
N PRO A 17 -4.16 0.42 -2.16
CA PRO A 17 -3.99 -0.31 -0.91
C PRO A 17 -5.33 -0.81 -0.39
N LEU A 18 -5.32 -1.93 0.31
CA LEU A 18 -6.52 -2.56 0.85
C LEU A 18 -6.43 -2.61 2.38
N ARG A 19 -7.41 -2.03 3.06
CA ARG A 19 -7.51 -2.15 4.51
C ARG A 19 -8.03 -3.52 4.88
N VAL A 20 -7.39 -4.17 5.84
CA VAL A 20 -7.79 -5.46 6.37
C VAL A 20 -7.91 -5.36 7.88
N GLY A 21 -9.14 -5.37 8.39
CA GLY A 21 -9.39 -5.20 9.83
C GLY A 21 -8.97 -3.81 10.30
N ASP A 22 -8.59 -3.72 11.57
CA ASP A 22 -8.32 -2.43 12.22
C ASP A 22 -6.88 -1.96 12.10
N ARG A 23 -5.93 -2.89 11.88
CA ARG A 23 -4.50 -2.59 12.01
C ARG A 23 -3.65 -3.13 10.88
N ARG A 24 -4.23 -3.50 9.76
CA ARG A 24 -3.45 -4.08 8.65
C ARG A 24 -3.83 -3.43 7.33
N ILE A 25 -2.82 -3.14 6.54
CA ILE A 25 -2.99 -2.64 5.18
C ILE A 25 -2.21 -3.56 4.25
N LEU A 26 -2.88 -4.06 3.21
CA LEU A 26 -2.25 -4.86 2.16
C LEU A 26 -2.04 -4.02 0.92
N PHE A 27 -0.93 -4.24 0.24
CA PHE A 27 -0.68 -3.67 -1.07
C PHE A 27 0.26 -4.60 -1.85
N ARG A 28 0.45 -4.30 -3.13
CA ARG A 28 1.32 -5.09 -3.98
C ARG A 28 2.54 -4.29 -4.44
N LEU A 29 3.68 -4.98 -4.55
CA LEU A 29 4.89 -4.44 -5.16
C LEU A 29 5.36 -5.37 -6.25
N LYS A 30 5.90 -4.82 -7.34
CA LYS A 30 6.54 -5.63 -8.36
C LYS A 30 7.77 -6.31 -7.76
N ARG A 31 7.91 -7.61 -8.03
CA ARG A 31 9.00 -8.41 -7.48
C ARG A 31 10.38 -7.97 -7.94
N CYS A 32 10.47 -7.36 -9.12
CA CYS A 32 11.74 -6.89 -9.68
C CYS A 32 12.19 -5.51 -9.16
N ARG A 33 11.36 -4.84 -8.36
CA ARG A 33 11.71 -3.50 -7.87
C ARG A 33 12.64 -3.54 -6.66
N GLU A 34 13.55 -2.56 -6.62
CA GLU A 34 14.45 -2.36 -5.48
C GLU A 34 13.68 -2.11 -4.18
N SER A 35 12.48 -1.53 -4.27
CA SER A 35 11.62 -1.25 -3.12
C SER A 35 11.34 -2.50 -2.30
N LEU A 36 11.17 -3.65 -2.95
CA LEU A 36 10.93 -4.90 -2.26
C LEU A 36 12.17 -5.36 -1.49
N ALA A 37 13.35 -5.23 -2.09
CA ALA A 37 14.60 -5.57 -1.42
C ALA A 37 14.86 -4.66 -0.22
N ARG A 38 14.62 -3.35 -0.37
CA ARG A 38 14.75 -2.39 0.73
C ARG A 38 13.80 -2.70 1.89
N LEU A 39 12.57 -3.07 1.55
CA LEU A 39 11.56 -3.38 2.55
C LEU A 39 11.97 -4.60 3.40
N ARG A 40 12.61 -5.59 2.79
CA ARG A 40 13.12 -6.76 3.50
C ARG A 40 14.25 -6.42 4.47
N GLU A 41 15.12 -5.49 4.08
CA GLU A 41 16.24 -5.06 4.91
C GLU A 41 15.80 -4.04 5.97
N HIS A 42 14.85 -3.16 5.62
CA HIS A 42 14.38 -2.07 6.45
C HIS A 42 12.85 -2.06 6.47
N PRO A 43 12.24 -2.91 7.30
CA PRO A 43 10.79 -3.14 7.24
C PRO A 43 9.93 -2.01 7.78
N LYS A 44 10.48 -1.05 8.52
CA LYS A 44 9.68 0.06 9.04
C LYS A 44 9.32 1.02 7.92
N VAL A 45 8.02 1.24 7.73
CA VAL A 45 7.50 2.06 6.64
C VAL A 45 6.44 3.01 7.16
N ALA A 46 6.15 4.03 6.37
CA ALA A 46 5.03 4.94 6.56
C ALA A 46 4.22 5.01 5.26
N LEU A 47 2.91 4.89 5.37
CA LEU A 47 1.99 5.02 4.25
C LEU A 47 1.07 6.22 4.50
N THR A 48 1.16 7.23 3.63
CA THR A 48 0.31 8.41 3.72
C THR A 48 -0.82 8.31 2.73
N ILE A 49 -2.04 8.58 3.20
CA ILE A 49 -3.25 8.52 2.40
C ILE A 49 -3.98 9.85 2.47
N PHE A 50 -4.28 10.40 1.29
CA PHE A 50 -5.19 11.53 1.13
C PHE A 50 -6.30 11.12 0.18
N ALA A 51 -7.54 11.17 0.65
CA ALA A 51 -8.67 10.72 -0.15
C ALA A 51 -9.95 11.45 0.23
N LYS A 52 -10.95 11.32 -0.65
CA LYS A 52 -12.31 11.84 -0.45
C LYS A 52 -12.87 11.36 0.89
N GLY A 53 -13.67 12.19 1.53
CA GLY A 53 -14.21 11.91 2.85
C GLY A 53 -13.30 12.37 3.97
N ASN A 54 -12.44 13.34 3.67
CA ASN A 54 -11.46 13.91 4.60
C ASN A 54 -10.54 12.84 5.18
N LEU A 55 -10.10 11.91 4.34
CA LEU A 55 -9.07 10.94 4.72
C LEU A 55 -7.70 11.60 4.54
N ALA A 56 -7.02 11.84 5.65
CA ALA A 56 -5.71 12.45 5.67
C ALA A 56 -4.94 11.89 6.85
N PHE A 57 -4.18 10.81 6.61
CA PHE A 57 -3.44 10.17 7.69
C PHE A 57 -2.18 9.48 7.18
N THR A 58 -1.26 9.21 8.10
CA THR A 58 -0.09 8.39 7.85
C THR A 58 -0.13 7.20 8.79
N ALA A 59 -0.12 6.00 8.22
CA ALA A 59 -0.03 4.76 8.97
C ALA A 59 1.43 4.32 9.02
N ARG A 60 1.96 4.03 10.20
CA ARG A 60 3.33 3.59 10.40
C ARG A 60 3.39 2.23 11.07
N GLY A 61 4.30 1.40 10.61
CA GLY A 61 4.53 0.09 11.19
C GLY A 61 5.46 -0.75 10.33
N PRO A 62 5.76 -1.96 10.79
CA PRO A 62 6.59 -2.88 10.00
C PRO A 62 5.80 -3.45 8.82
N ALA A 63 6.49 -3.56 7.70
CA ALA A 63 5.95 -4.20 6.50
C ALA A 63 6.61 -5.57 6.34
N ARG A 64 5.83 -6.53 5.87
CA ARG A 64 6.32 -7.89 5.61
C ARG A 64 5.73 -8.45 4.34
N VAL A 65 6.48 -9.33 3.69
CA VAL A 65 5.99 -10.05 2.51
C VAL A 65 5.12 -11.21 2.98
N VAL A 66 3.86 -11.21 2.57
CA VAL A 66 2.91 -12.25 2.99
C VAL A 66 2.61 -13.28 1.90
N GLN A 67 2.86 -12.93 0.65
CA GLN A 67 2.75 -13.89 -0.46
C GLN A 67 3.65 -13.44 -1.62
N GLU A 68 4.55 -14.30 -2.05
CA GLU A 68 5.43 -14.05 -3.18
C GLU A 68 5.74 -15.36 -3.91
N PRO A 69 5.43 -15.48 -5.19
CA PRO A 69 4.62 -14.54 -5.99
C PRO A 69 3.15 -14.58 -5.58
N MET A 70 2.43 -13.51 -5.89
CA MET A 70 0.99 -13.49 -5.64
C MET A 70 0.28 -14.49 -6.58
N LEU A 71 -0.65 -15.26 -6.03
CA LEU A 71 -1.55 -16.07 -6.83
C LEU A 71 -2.48 -15.16 -7.63
N GLY A 72 -2.51 -15.35 -8.95
CA GLY A 72 -3.26 -14.48 -9.85
C GLY A 72 -2.52 -13.22 -10.31
N ALA A 73 -1.34 -12.93 -9.74
CA ALA A 73 -0.51 -11.79 -10.13
C ALA A 73 0.97 -12.11 -9.92
N PRO A 74 1.55 -13.03 -10.72
CA PRO A 74 2.88 -13.61 -10.42
C PRO A 74 4.04 -12.63 -10.51
N MET A 75 3.87 -11.46 -11.13
CA MET A 75 4.91 -10.44 -11.18
C MET A 75 4.99 -9.59 -9.91
N PHE A 76 4.07 -9.81 -8.98
CA PHE A 76 3.92 -9.02 -7.77
C PHE A 76 4.09 -9.86 -6.51
N ALA A 77 4.44 -9.19 -5.43
CA ALA A 77 4.41 -9.73 -4.08
C ALA A 77 3.33 -8.98 -3.29
N ALA A 78 2.62 -9.68 -2.43
CA ALA A 78 1.69 -9.07 -1.49
C ALA A 78 2.43 -8.67 -0.23
N ILE A 79 2.25 -7.44 0.19
CA ILE A 79 2.90 -6.84 1.35
C ILE A 79 1.84 -6.46 2.37
N ALA A 80 2.10 -6.75 3.63
CA ALA A 80 1.26 -6.29 4.73
C ALA A 80 2.02 -5.29 5.58
N ILE A 81 1.35 -4.18 5.92
CA ILE A 81 1.82 -3.28 6.97
C ILE A 81 0.99 -3.59 8.21
N ASP A 82 1.65 -3.96 9.29
CA ASP A 82 1.02 -4.11 10.60
C ASP A 82 1.10 -2.75 11.29
N VAL A 83 0.00 -2.01 11.28
CA VAL A 83 -0.03 -0.61 11.72
C VAL A 83 0.13 -0.50 13.22
N GLU A 84 1.14 0.22 13.66
CA GLU A 84 1.41 0.49 15.07
C GLU A 84 0.95 1.88 15.50
N ASN A 85 1.09 2.85 14.60
CA ASN A 85 0.76 4.25 14.87
C ASN A 85 0.05 4.87 13.68
N ILE A 86 -0.89 5.76 13.96
CA ILE A 86 -1.55 6.56 12.93
C ILE A 86 -1.40 8.02 13.30
N ASP A 87 -0.86 8.82 12.36
CA ASP A 87 -0.81 10.25 12.47
C ASP A 87 -2.01 10.83 11.71
N ASP A 88 -2.89 11.52 12.42
CA ASP A 88 -4.06 12.17 11.84
C ASP A 88 -3.66 13.56 11.35
N HIS A 89 -3.75 13.78 10.04
CA HIS A 89 -3.38 15.06 9.42
C HIS A 89 -4.58 15.96 9.14
N ARG A 90 -5.76 15.57 9.59
CA ARG A 90 -6.96 16.39 9.39
C ARG A 90 -6.81 17.72 10.10
N GLN A 91 -7.21 18.77 9.42
CA GLN A 91 -7.15 20.13 9.94
C GLN A 91 -8.54 20.63 10.27
N ARG A 92 -8.61 21.57 11.22
CA ARG A 92 -9.88 22.11 11.67
C ARG A 92 -10.63 22.86 10.58
N ASP A 93 -9.92 23.64 9.77
CA ASP A 93 -10.52 24.55 8.79
C ASP A 93 -10.35 24.09 7.34
N LEU A 94 -9.78 22.90 7.12
CA LEU A 94 -9.56 22.35 5.80
C LEU A 94 -10.07 20.93 5.74
N VAL A 95 -10.67 20.58 4.62
CA VAL A 95 -11.19 19.23 4.37
C VAL A 95 -10.50 18.68 3.12
N VAL A 96 -10.00 17.44 3.20
CA VAL A 96 -9.49 16.76 2.02
C VAL A 96 -10.68 16.30 1.18
N ASP A 97 -10.87 16.95 0.06
CA ASP A 97 -11.99 16.70 -0.85
C ASP A 97 -11.64 15.58 -1.84
N SER A 98 -10.39 15.52 -2.27
CA SER A 98 -9.90 14.45 -3.14
C SER A 98 -8.40 14.30 -2.96
N GLY A 99 -7.90 13.11 -3.26
CA GLY A 99 -6.48 12.86 -3.39
C GLY A 99 -6.06 12.93 -4.85
N VAL A 100 -5.02 12.18 -5.19
CA VAL A 100 -4.57 12.06 -6.59
C VAL A 100 -5.62 11.28 -7.36
N SER A 101 -6.08 11.86 -8.47
CA SER A 101 -7.01 11.19 -9.38
C SER A 101 -6.24 10.47 -10.46
N LEU A 102 -6.58 9.22 -10.68
CA LEU A 102 -6.00 8.39 -11.73
C LEU A 102 -7.11 7.98 -12.70
N ASP A 103 -6.78 7.97 -13.97
CA ASP A 103 -7.70 7.49 -14.99
C ASP A 103 -7.06 6.33 -15.75
N TRP A 104 -7.90 5.52 -16.37
CA TRP A 104 -7.44 4.34 -17.09
C TRP A 104 -7.09 4.69 -18.53
N ASN A 105 -5.91 4.27 -18.96
CA ASN A 105 -5.53 4.43 -20.38
C ASN A 105 -6.39 3.56 -21.29
N ASN A 106 -6.89 2.44 -20.77
CA ASN A 106 -7.73 1.51 -21.51
C ASN A 106 -8.39 0.50 -20.55
N GLU A 107 -9.35 -0.25 -21.06
CA GLU A 107 -10.07 -1.26 -20.29
C GLU A 107 -9.18 -2.40 -19.80
N ARG A 108 -8.14 -2.73 -20.57
CA ARG A 108 -7.20 -3.77 -20.22
C ARG A 108 -6.46 -3.43 -18.93
N THR A 109 -6.01 -2.20 -18.79
CA THR A 109 -5.33 -1.73 -17.57
C THR A 109 -6.29 -1.75 -16.38
N GLN A 110 -7.53 -1.33 -16.60
CA GLN A 110 -8.56 -1.34 -15.56
C GLN A 110 -8.81 -2.76 -15.04
N ARG A 111 -8.97 -3.72 -15.94
CA ARG A 111 -9.16 -5.13 -15.57
C ARG A 111 -7.95 -5.69 -14.85
N PHE A 112 -6.77 -5.35 -15.30
CA PHE A 112 -5.51 -5.77 -14.69
C PHE A 112 -5.43 -5.36 -13.22
N VAL A 113 -5.71 -4.10 -12.92
CA VAL A 113 -5.72 -3.60 -11.53
C VAL A 113 -6.83 -4.26 -10.71
N GLN A 114 -8.01 -4.45 -11.30
CA GLN A 114 -9.13 -5.10 -10.61
C GLN A 114 -8.82 -6.55 -10.25
N GLU A 115 -8.18 -7.28 -11.13
CA GLU A 115 -7.75 -8.66 -10.88
C GLU A 115 -6.73 -8.71 -9.73
N HIS A 116 -5.82 -7.75 -9.68
CA HIS A 116 -4.84 -7.67 -8.60
C HIS A 116 -5.48 -7.32 -7.25
N LEU A 117 -6.49 -6.46 -7.25
CA LEU A 117 -7.26 -6.18 -6.03
C LEU A 117 -7.98 -7.42 -5.53
N ASN A 118 -8.57 -8.19 -6.45
CA ASN A 118 -9.21 -9.45 -6.08
C ASN A 118 -8.20 -10.44 -5.49
N ALA A 119 -7.00 -10.51 -6.07
CA ALA A 119 -5.93 -11.35 -5.53
C ALA A 119 -5.52 -10.92 -4.12
N LEU A 120 -5.44 -9.62 -3.84
CA LEU A 120 -5.15 -9.11 -2.50
C LEU A 120 -6.27 -9.44 -1.51
N ARG A 121 -7.53 -9.38 -1.95
CA ARG A 121 -8.67 -9.77 -1.11
C ARG A 121 -8.61 -11.24 -0.72
N GLU A 122 -8.17 -12.09 -1.64
CA GLU A 122 -7.98 -13.51 -1.34
C GLU A 122 -6.85 -13.73 -0.33
N VAL A 123 -5.77 -12.99 -0.42
CA VAL A 123 -4.71 -13.01 0.59
C VAL A 123 -5.26 -12.62 1.96
N ALA A 124 -6.07 -11.57 2.01
CA ALA A 124 -6.72 -11.12 3.24
C ALA A 124 -7.64 -12.19 3.83
N ALA A 125 -8.40 -12.87 2.97
CA ALA A 125 -9.33 -13.92 3.38
C ALA A 125 -8.62 -15.17 3.90
N SER A 126 -7.37 -15.41 3.50
CA SER A 126 -6.57 -16.54 3.99
C SER A 126 -5.98 -16.31 5.38
N GLY A 127 -6.19 -15.15 5.98
CA GLY A 127 -5.69 -14.81 7.31
C GLY A 127 -4.27 -14.26 7.33
N GLU A 128 -3.71 -13.98 6.18
CA GLU A 128 -2.35 -13.44 6.05
C GLU A 128 -2.26 -11.92 6.22
#